data_cdab77f1c0bdb0851fdf1ae309d92076
#
_entry.id   cdab77f1c0bdb0851fdf1ae309d92076
#
_cell.length_a   1.000
_cell.length_b   1.000
_cell.length_c   1.000
_cell.angle_alpha   90.00
_cell.angle_beta   90.00
_cell.angle_gamma   90.00
#
_symmetry.space_group_name_H-M   'P 1'
#
loop_
_entity.id
_entity.type
_entity.pdbx_description
1 polymer ?
#
loop_
_entity_poly.entity_id
_entity_poly.type
_entity_poly.pdbx_seq_one_letter_code
_entity_poly.pdbx_strand_id
1 'polypeptide(L)'
;KKICLQLAKLIYQHGYLTGIYHGDLTYQERQTVQNQFINNFIPVIVATSAFGMGVNKKDIRTVIHFHLSSSPSNYLQEIGRAGRDGKQSQAISLYQPDDAYILETLLFNDAIVTEDVETFELGAFLPPNKEEILTVLHQNYTFKELKHIFKTSYIRKQAGYQRIIGYTRIDQCRRKFLLEFFGESPNQPNECCDNDSDLSKIECYNRKKVKRQF
;
A
#
# COMPACT_ATOMS: atom_id res chain seq x y z
N LYS A 1 5.04 7.70 8.78
CA LYS A 1 5.98 7.40 9.87
C LYS A 1 5.31 7.53 11.24
N LYS A 2 4.83 8.72 11.60
CA LYS A 2 4.17 8.97 12.90
C LYS A 2 3.06 7.96 13.20
N ILE A 3 2.22 7.66 12.23
CA ILE A 3 1.15 6.66 12.35
C ILE A 3 1.70 5.25 12.58
N CYS A 4 2.80 4.85 11.92
CA CYS A 4 3.42 3.54 12.17
C CYS A 4 3.86 3.40 13.62
N LEU A 5 4.46 4.43 14.21
CA LEU A 5 4.85 4.45 15.62
C LEU A 5 3.64 4.34 16.57
N GLN A 6 2.59 5.10 16.28
CA GLN A 6 1.36 5.08 17.07
C GLN A 6 0.66 3.73 17.03
N LEU A 7 0.52 3.13 15.83
CA LEU A 7 -0.06 1.80 15.65
C LEU A 7 0.78 0.72 16.33
N ALA A 8 2.09 0.74 16.16
CA ALA A 8 2.96 -0.25 16.80
C ALA A 8 2.88 -0.16 18.33
N LYS A 9 2.83 1.06 18.89
CA LYS A 9 2.65 1.27 20.33
C LYS A 9 1.30 0.71 20.80
N LEU A 10 0.22 0.97 20.05
CA LEU A 10 -1.11 0.47 20.37
C LEU A 10 -1.13 -1.08 20.36
N ILE A 11 -0.58 -1.70 19.34
CA ILE A 11 -0.53 -3.17 19.20
C ILE A 11 0.32 -3.77 20.34
N TYR A 12 1.45 -3.15 20.67
CA TYR A 12 2.30 -3.58 21.78
C TYR A 12 1.58 -3.49 23.13
N GLN A 13 0.81 -2.42 23.37
CA GLN A 13 -0.02 -2.26 24.58
C GLN A 13 -1.10 -3.35 24.71
N HIS A 14 -1.50 -3.98 23.60
CA HIS A 14 -2.42 -5.11 23.59
C HIS A 14 -1.70 -6.49 23.70
N GLY A 15 -0.40 -6.49 24.03
CA GLY A 15 0.35 -7.70 24.32
C GLY A 15 1.05 -8.35 23.12
N TYR A 16 1.09 -7.70 21.94
CA TYR A 16 1.76 -8.25 20.78
C TYR A 16 3.12 -7.58 20.54
N LEU A 17 4.18 -8.39 20.53
CA LEU A 17 5.50 -7.92 20.11
C LEU A 17 5.44 -7.43 18.66
N THR A 18 5.85 -6.18 18.45
CA THR A 18 5.63 -5.49 17.19
C THR A 18 6.90 -4.81 16.70
N GLY A 19 7.30 -5.10 15.47
CA GLY A 19 8.37 -4.38 14.77
C GLY A 19 7.82 -3.20 13.99
N ILE A 20 8.68 -2.21 13.77
CA ILE A 20 8.38 -1.02 12.95
C ILE A 20 9.36 -1.00 11.78
N TYR A 21 8.84 -0.74 10.58
CA TYR A 21 9.66 -0.70 9.38
C TYR A 21 9.28 0.49 8.48
N HIS A 22 10.20 1.42 8.27
CA HIS A 22 10.02 2.56 7.37
C HIS A 22 11.33 3.01 6.73
N GLY A 23 11.25 3.91 5.75
CA GLY A 23 12.40 4.34 4.96
C GLY A 23 13.54 5.02 5.71
N ASP A 24 13.26 5.65 6.88
CA ASP A 24 14.28 6.36 7.67
C ASP A 24 15.10 5.45 8.59
N LEU A 25 14.73 4.18 8.72
CA LEU A 25 15.56 3.22 9.41
C LEU A 25 16.88 3.04 8.67
N THR A 26 17.97 2.94 9.41
CA THR A 26 19.26 2.55 8.86
C THR A 26 19.20 1.15 8.26
N TYR A 27 20.17 0.82 7.44
CA TYR A 27 20.26 -0.52 6.85
C TYR A 27 20.30 -1.61 7.94
N GLN A 28 21.06 -1.39 9.02
CA GLN A 28 21.19 -2.35 10.13
C GLN A 28 19.89 -2.53 10.90
N GLU A 29 19.16 -1.46 11.19
CA GLU A 29 17.86 -1.54 11.85
C GLU A 29 16.84 -2.29 11.00
N ARG A 30 16.78 -2.00 9.69
CA ARG A 30 15.91 -2.73 8.76
C ARG A 30 16.21 -4.22 8.74
N GLN A 31 17.47 -4.60 8.65
CA GLN A 31 17.93 -6.00 8.70
C GLN A 31 17.52 -6.67 10.02
N THR A 32 17.72 -6.00 11.15
CA THR A 32 17.38 -6.54 12.47
C THR A 32 15.88 -6.83 12.60
N VAL A 33 15.03 -5.86 12.29
CA VAL A 33 13.57 -6.03 12.37
C VAL A 33 13.09 -7.11 11.38
N GLN A 34 13.65 -7.13 10.18
CA GLN A 34 13.31 -8.13 9.18
C GLN A 34 13.68 -9.55 9.64
N ASN A 35 14.88 -9.74 10.19
CA ASN A 35 15.34 -11.02 10.70
C ASN A 35 14.48 -11.50 11.88
N GLN A 36 14.12 -10.59 12.80
CA GLN A 36 13.23 -10.91 13.90
C GLN A 36 11.86 -11.39 13.41
N PHE A 37 11.32 -10.76 12.39
CA PHE A 37 10.03 -11.15 11.81
C PHE A 37 10.11 -12.48 11.04
N ILE A 38 11.16 -12.68 10.23
CA ILE A 38 11.35 -13.92 9.47
C ILE A 38 11.48 -15.12 10.42
N ASN A 39 12.19 -14.96 11.52
CA ASN A 39 12.43 -16.01 12.51
C ASN A 39 11.32 -16.12 13.58
N ASN A 40 10.19 -15.47 13.41
CA ASN A 40 9.05 -15.50 14.33
C ASN A 40 9.31 -14.96 15.75
N PHE A 41 10.38 -14.17 15.97
CA PHE A 41 10.58 -13.49 17.25
C PHE A 41 9.55 -12.37 17.47
N ILE A 42 9.12 -11.72 16.39
CA ILE A 42 8.02 -10.74 16.40
C ILE A 42 6.92 -11.21 15.46
N PRO A 43 5.67 -11.33 15.94
CA PRO A 43 4.55 -11.79 15.11
C PRO A 43 3.96 -10.70 14.22
N VAL A 44 4.18 -9.43 14.54
CA VAL A 44 3.58 -8.30 13.83
C VAL A 44 4.64 -7.30 13.38
N ILE A 45 4.49 -6.82 12.16
CA ILE A 45 5.23 -5.65 11.65
C ILE A 45 4.24 -4.57 11.25
N VAL A 46 4.47 -3.36 11.73
CA VAL A 46 3.82 -2.14 11.23
C VAL A 46 4.79 -1.44 10.29
N ALA A 47 4.39 -1.33 9.03
CA ALA A 47 5.31 -0.87 8.00
C ALA A 47 4.68 0.18 7.07
N THR A 48 5.53 0.99 6.46
CA THR A 48 5.20 1.73 5.24
C THR A 48 5.42 0.84 4.01
N SER A 49 5.09 1.34 2.82
CA SER A 49 5.39 0.67 1.53
C SER A 49 6.88 0.31 1.35
N ALA A 50 7.78 0.87 2.16
CA ALA A 50 9.19 0.51 2.19
C ALA A 50 9.44 -0.95 2.61
N PHE A 51 8.50 -1.57 3.35
CA PHE A 51 8.57 -2.98 3.71
C PHE A 51 8.10 -3.83 2.54
N GLY A 52 9.00 -4.35 1.77
CA GLY A 52 8.49 -5.13 0.67
C GLY A 52 9.52 -5.68 -0.29
N MET A 53 10.53 -4.96 -0.58
CA MET A 53 11.61 -5.45 -1.43
C MET A 53 12.53 -6.36 -0.60
N GLY A 54 12.57 -7.65 -0.95
CA GLY A 54 13.49 -8.61 -0.32
C GLY A 54 12.96 -9.38 0.89
N VAL A 55 11.72 -9.16 1.36
CA VAL A 55 11.15 -9.97 2.45
C VAL A 55 10.53 -11.24 1.89
N ASN A 56 11.18 -12.37 2.14
CA ASN A 56 10.71 -13.70 1.71
C ASN A 56 10.25 -14.55 2.92
N LYS A 57 9.26 -14.06 3.65
CA LYS A 57 8.55 -14.85 4.67
C LYS A 57 7.33 -15.51 4.02
N LYS A 58 7.28 -16.84 4.03
CA LYS A 58 6.25 -17.61 3.32
C LYS A 58 4.94 -17.72 4.09
N ASP A 59 5.00 -17.68 5.40
CA ASP A 59 3.92 -17.98 6.34
C ASP A 59 3.20 -16.74 6.89
N ILE A 60 3.22 -15.62 6.19
CA ILE A 60 2.39 -14.47 6.52
C ILE A 60 0.92 -14.86 6.33
N ARG A 61 0.14 -14.76 7.41
CA ARG A 61 -1.28 -15.12 7.39
C ARG A 61 -2.21 -13.96 7.11
N THR A 62 -1.82 -12.75 7.49
CA THR A 62 -2.69 -11.59 7.37
C THR A 62 -1.90 -10.38 6.92
N VAL A 63 -2.43 -9.67 5.93
CA VAL A 63 -1.99 -8.33 5.53
C VAL A 63 -3.12 -7.36 5.83
N ILE A 64 -2.85 -6.33 6.61
CA ILE A 64 -3.83 -5.31 6.98
C ILE A 64 -3.37 -3.96 6.42
N HIS A 65 -4.20 -3.36 5.58
CA HIS A 65 -4.01 -2.00 5.12
C HIS A 65 -4.75 -1.04 6.06
N PHE A 66 -3.99 -0.22 6.78
CA PHE A 66 -4.53 0.86 7.61
C PHE A 66 -4.97 2.07 6.78
N HIS A 67 -4.33 2.27 5.63
CA HIS A 67 -4.75 3.20 4.58
C HIS A 67 -4.81 2.44 3.27
N LEU A 68 -5.62 2.91 2.33
CA LEU A 68 -5.70 2.33 1.00
C LEU A 68 -4.35 2.40 0.28
N SER A 69 -4.06 1.38 -0.51
CA SER A 69 -2.97 1.42 -1.48
C SER A 69 -3.26 2.42 -2.58
N SER A 70 -2.23 2.93 -3.24
CA SER A 70 -2.36 3.98 -4.25
C SER A 70 -2.99 3.51 -5.57
N SER A 71 -3.07 2.20 -5.79
CA SER A 71 -3.64 1.59 -7.00
C SER A 71 -3.93 0.10 -6.76
N PRO A 72 -4.75 -0.55 -7.61
CA PRO A 72 -4.95 -2.00 -7.57
C PRO A 72 -3.65 -2.79 -7.74
N SER A 73 -2.71 -2.32 -8.55
CA SER A 73 -1.41 -2.97 -8.76
C SER A 73 -0.59 -2.98 -7.47
N ASN A 74 -0.49 -1.84 -6.77
CA ASN A 74 0.20 -1.77 -5.50
C ASN A 74 -0.49 -2.60 -4.44
N TYR A 75 -1.82 -2.56 -4.38
CA TYR A 75 -2.62 -3.39 -3.48
C TYR A 75 -2.33 -4.88 -3.68
N LEU A 76 -2.37 -5.37 -4.93
CA LEU A 76 -2.10 -6.78 -5.22
C LEU A 76 -0.66 -7.18 -4.86
N GLN A 77 0.32 -6.31 -5.11
CA GLN A 77 1.71 -6.53 -4.72
C GLN A 77 1.88 -6.64 -3.20
N GLU A 78 1.14 -5.84 -2.45
CA GLU A 78 1.18 -5.81 -0.98
C GLU A 78 0.48 -7.03 -0.37
N ILE A 79 -0.72 -7.37 -0.82
CA ILE A 79 -1.45 -8.57 -0.34
C ILE A 79 -0.79 -9.87 -0.79
N GLY A 80 -0.09 -9.89 -1.92
CA GLY A 80 0.68 -11.03 -2.43
C GLY A 80 1.87 -11.43 -1.56
N ARG A 81 2.07 -10.77 -0.41
CA ARG A 81 3.02 -11.19 0.63
C ARG A 81 2.47 -12.29 1.52
N ALA A 82 1.15 -12.38 1.64
CA ALA A 82 0.48 -13.40 2.42
C ALA A 82 0.34 -14.72 1.65
N GLY A 83 0.35 -15.84 2.36
CA GLY A 83 0.02 -17.15 1.79
C GLY A 83 1.00 -17.72 0.77
N ARG A 84 2.26 -17.28 0.77
CA ARG A 84 3.28 -17.80 -0.18
C ARG A 84 3.66 -19.27 0.03
N ASP A 85 3.19 -19.87 1.10
CA ASP A 85 3.30 -21.31 1.38
C ASP A 85 2.08 -22.10 0.88
N GLY A 86 1.16 -21.47 0.16
CA GLY A 86 -0.08 -22.08 -0.36
C GLY A 86 -1.18 -22.26 0.69
N LYS A 87 -0.96 -21.87 1.93
CA LYS A 87 -1.99 -21.96 2.99
C LYS A 87 -2.90 -20.75 2.96
N GLN A 88 -4.12 -20.92 3.48
CA GLN A 88 -5.10 -19.87 3.57
C GLN A 88 -4.54 -18.63 4.28
N SER A 89 -4.79 -17.49 3.70
CA SER A 89 -4.37 -16.17 4.19
C SER A 89 -5.43 -15.14 3.84
N GLN A 90 -5.35 -13.98 4.46
CA GLN A 90 -6.35 -12.95 4.29
C GLN A 90 -5.72 -11.56 4.13
N ALA A 91 -6.39 -10.74 3.34
CA ALA A 91 -6.10 -9.33 3.16
C ALA A 91 -7.29 -8.51 3.70
N ILE A 92 -6.99 -7.57 4.58
CA ILE A 92 -7.99 -6.71 5.22
C ILE A 92 -7.64 -5.27 4.90
N SER A 93 -8.59 -4.50 4.37
CA SER A 93 -8.44 -3.06 4.21
C SER A 93 -9.40 -2.34 5.15
N LEU A 94 -8.84 -1.50 6.00
CA LEU A 94 -9.62 -0.57 6.81
C LEU A 94 -9.87 0.66 5.94
N TYR A 95 -11.14 1.00 5.74
CA TYR A 95 -11.50 2.10 4.86
C TYR A 95 -12.65 2.91 5.46
N GLN A 96 -12.48 4.21 5.44
CA GLN A 96 -13.53 5.20 5.69
C GLN A 96 -13.61 6.16 4.49
N PRO A 97 -14.76 6.78 4.23
CA PRO A 97 -14.90 7.69 3.08
C PRO A 97 -13.85 8.82 3.03
N ASP A 98 -13.45 9.33 4.20
CA ASP A 98 -12.42 10.39 4.31
C ASP A 98 -11.01 9.92 3.90
N ASP A 99 -10.76 8.60 3.92
CA ASP A 99 -9.46 8.05 3.48
C ASP A 99 -9.21 8.30 2.00
N ALA A 100 -10.25 8.46 1.19
CA ALA A 100 -10.14 8.83 -0.21
C ALA A 100 -9.45 10.19 -0.36
N TYR A 101 -9.85 11.18 0.44
CA TYR A 101 -9.24 12.51 0.43
C TYR A 101 -7.79 12.48 0.92
N ILE A 102 -7.51 11.70 1.96
CA ILE A 102 -6.13 11.52 2.47
C ILE A 102 -5.26 10.92 1.38
N LEU A 103 -5.72 9.87 0.71
CA LEU A 103 -4.98 9.23 -0.37
C LEU A 103 -4.76 10.16 -1.55
N GLU A 104 -5.78 10.92 -1.95
CA GLU A 104 -5.69 11.93 -3.01
C GLU A 104 -4.62 12.97 -2.69
N THR A 105 -4.65 13.52 -1.49
CA THR A 105 -3.65 14.49 -1.02
C THR A 105 -2.24 13.90 -1.06
N LEU A 106 -2.05 12.67 -0.56
CA LEU A 106 -0.74 12.01 -0.58
C LEU A 106 -0.21 11.73 -1.99
N LEU A 107 -1.09 11.50 -2.96
CA LEU A 107 -0.70 11.18 -4.33
C LEU A 107 -0.39 12.42 -5.17
N PHE A 108 -1.10 13.52 -4.94
CA PHE A 108 -1.12 14.65 -5.88
C PHE A 108 -0.59 15.95 -5.32
N ASN A 109 -0.52 16.14 -3.99
CA ASN A 109 -0.11 17.41 -3.40
C ASN A 109 1.31 17.84 -3.84
N ASP A 110 2.26 16.91 -3.86
CA ASP A 110 3.64 17.16 -4.28
C ASP A 110 3.95 16.66 -5.69
N ALA A 111 2.92 16.27 -6.46
CA ALA A 111 3.13 15.79 -7.81
C ALA A 111 3.57 16.94 -8.72
N ILE A 112 4.58 16.68 -9.55
CA ILE A 112 4.95 17.59 -10.63
C ILE A 112 3.93 17.41 -11.77
N VAL A 113 3.35 18.52 -12.22
CA VAL A 113 2.40 18.58 -13.32
C VAL A 113 2.99 19.34 -14.50
N THR A 114 2.28 19.36 -15.62
CA THR A 114 2.76 20.03 -16.85
C THR A 114 3.03 21.52 -16.63
N GLU A 115 2.19 22.17 -15.83
CA GLU A 115 2.27 23.59 -15.47
C GLU A 115 3.53 23.92 -14.66
N ASP A 116 4.00 23.00 -13.81
CA ASP A 116 5.26 23.15 -13.09
C ASP A 116 6.45 23.15 -14.06
N VAL A 117 6.41 22.30 -15.09
CA VAL A 117 7.46 22.25 -16.12
C VAL A 117 7.45 23.54 -16.96
N GLU A 118 6.29 24.10 -17.26
CA GLU A 118 6.16 25.38 -17.96
C GLU A 118 6.68 26.54 -17.10
N THR A 119 6.37 26.54 -15.83
CA THR A 119 6.87 27.51 -14.85
C THR A 119 8.40 27.45 -14.76
N PHE A 120 8.97 26.25 -14.75
CA PHE A 120 10.42 26.04 -14.74
C PHE A 120 11.08 26.51 -16.05
N GLU A 121 10.49 26.21 -17.20
CA GLU A 121 10.95 26.65 -18.52
C GLU A 121 11.01 28.20 -18.64
N LEU A 122 10.07 28.88 -17.99
CA LEU A 122 10.02 30.35 -17.96
C LEU A 122 10.95 30.97 -16.90
N GLY A 123 11.65 30.18 -16.10
CA GLY A 123 12.49 30.66 -15.00
C GLY A 123 11.73 31.31 -13.87
N ALA A 124 10.43 30.97 -13.72
CA ALA A 124 9.58 31.48 -12.66
C ALA A 124 9.70 30.63 -11.39
N PHE A 125 9.22 31.19 -10.27
CA PHE A 125 9.35 30.54 -8.94
C PHE A 125 8.59 29.22 -8.88
N LEU A 126 9.28 28.19 -8.40
CA LEU A 126 8.73 26.89 -8.04
C LEU A 126 9.09 26.53 -6.59
N PRO A 127 8.29 25.66 -5.93
CA PRO A 127 8.69 25.05 -4.66
C PRO A 127 10.05 24.33 -4.81
N PRO A 128 10.98 24.47 -3.82
CA PRO A 128 12.35 23.97 -3.94
C PRO A 128 12.45 22.47 -4.27
N ASN A 129 11.55 21.64 -3.72
CA ASN A 129 11.50 20.20 -4.00
C ASN A 129 11.16 19.88 -5.47
N LYS A 130 10.31 20.67 -6.11
CA LYS A 130 9.97 20.51 -7.54
C LYS A 130 11.07 21.06 -8.43
N GLU A 131 11.63 22.19 -8.08
CA GLU A 131 12.72 22.84 -8.83
C GLU A 131 13.96 21.95 -8.87
N GLU A 132 14.36 21.35 -7.74
CA GLU A 132 15.50 20.42 -7.66
C GLU A 132 15.31 19.21 -8.59
N ILE A 133 14.13 18.59 -8.57
CA ILE A 133 13.83 17.43 -9.42
C ILE A 133 13.89 17.83 -10.91
N LEU A 134 13.28 18.95 -11.29
CA LEU A 134 13.27 19.41 -12.67
C LEU A 134 14.67 19.80 -13.15
N THR A 135 15.47 20.44 -12.30
CA THR A 135 16.87 20.78 -12.60
C THR A 135 17.71 19.54 -12.91
N VAL A 136 17.58 18.49 -12.09
CA VAL A 136 18.31 17.23 -12.33
C VAL A 136 17.84 16.54 -13.62
N LEU A 137 16.53 16.47 -13.83
CA LEU A 137 15.98 15.79 -14.99
C LEU A 137 16.25 16.55 -16.30
N HIS A 138 16.24 17.88 -16.27
CA HIS A 138 16.51 18.71 -17.46
C HIS A 138 17.94 18.54 -18.01
N GLN A 139 18.86 18.01 -17.23
CA GLN A 139 20.19 17.64 -17.73
C GLN A 139 20.14 16.54 -18.82
N ASN A 140 19.10 15.72 -18.83
CA ASN A 140 18.97 14.56 -19.73
C ASN A 140 17.71 14.59 -20.62
N TYR A 141 16.76 15.46 -20.33
CA TYR A 141 15.46 15.54 -21.02
C TYR A 141 15.14 16.94 -21.45
N THR A 142 14.57 17.11 -22.62
CA THR A 142 14.00 18.38 -23.10
C THR A 142 12.71 18.74 -22.34
N PHE A 143 12.33 19.99 -22.35
CA PHE A 143 11.05 20.43 -21.73
C PHE A 143 9.84 19.70 -22.33
N LYS A 144 9.84 19.42 -23.62
CA LYS A 144 8.79 18.65 -24.28
C LYS A 144 8.68 17.23 -23.73
N GLU A 145 9.81 16.57 -23.52
CA GLU A 145 9.85 15.23 -22.94
C GLU A 145 9.43 15.24 -21.48
N LEU A 146 9.88 16.21 -20.69
CA LEU A 146 9.47 16.37 -19.29
C LEU A 146 7.95 16.58 -19.17
N LYS A 147 7.35 17.45 -19.99
CA LYS A 147 5.90 17.63 -20.05
C LYS A 147 5.18 16.33 -20.36
N HIS A 148 5.68 15.56 -21.32
CA HIS A 148 5.11 14.25 -21.66
C HIS A 148 5.23 13.23 -20.53
N ILE A 149 6.40 13.12 -19.89
CA ILE A 149 6.67 12.22 -18.77
C ILE A 149 5.73 12.52 -17.61
N PHE A 150 5.66 13.76 -17.15
CA PHE A 150 4.84 14.15 -16.02
C PHE A 150 3.35 14.03 -16.30
N LYS A 151 2.89 14.45 -17.48
CA LYS A 151 1.50 14.25 -17.91
C LYS A 151 1.10 12.77 -17.89
N THR A 152 1.93 11.91 -18.47
CA THR A 152 1.67 10.47 -18.50
C THR A 152 1.68 9.85 -17.11
N SER A 153 2.64 10.25 -16.26
CA SER A 153 2.72 9.81 -14.86
C SER A 153 1.50 10.23 -14.06
N TYR A 154 1.06 11.48 -14.21
CA TYR A 154 -0.12 12.01 -13.54
C TYR A 154 -1.39 11.24 -13.93
N ILE A 155 -1.62 11.04 -15.24
CA ILE A 155 -2.77 10.28 -15.75
C ILE A 155 -2.77 8.85 -15.19
N ARG A 156 -1.62 8.17 -15.15
CA ARG A 156 -1.50 6.83 -14.58
C ARG A 156 -1.82 6.80 -13.09
N LYS A 157 -1.31 7.76 -12.32
CA LYS A 157 -1.63 7.89 -10.88
C LYS A 157 -3.12 8.11 -10.68
N GLN A 158 -3.72 9.01 -11.46
CA GLN A 158 -5.15 9.32 -11.37
C GLN A 158 -6.01 8.10 -11.72
N ALA A 159 -5.69 7.37 -12.78
CA ALA A 159 -6.37 6.14 -13.14
C ALA A 159 -6.25 5.08 -12.03
N GLY A 160 -5.07 4.90 -11.44
CA GLY A 160 -4.86 3.99 -10.32
C GLY A 160 -5.68 4.37 -9.09
N TYR A 161 -5.68 5.65 -8.73
CA TYR A 161 -6.49 6.20 -7.64
C TYR A 161 -7.99 5.95 -7.85
N GLN A 162 -8.54 6.31 -9.02
CA GLN A 162 -9.95 6.09 -9.32
C GLN A 162 -10.34 4.62 -9.26
N ARG A 163 -9.48 3.73 -9.74
CA ARG A 163 -9.70 2.28 -9.70
C ARG A 163 -9.68 1.73 -8.27
N ILE A 164 -8.77 2.17 -7.40
CA ILE A 164 -8.72 1.66 -6.02
C ILE A 164 -9.88 2.22 -5.18
N ILE A 165 -10.32 3.46 -5.42
CA ILE A 165 -11.54 3.99 -4.81
C ILE A 165 -12.77 3.22 -5.31
N GLY A 166 -12.85 2.92 -6.61
CA GLY A 166 -13.90 2.07 -7.16
C GLY A 166 -13.95 0.70 -6.46
N TYR A 167 -12.79 0.07 -6.25
CA TYR A 167 -12.69 -1.22 -5.56
C TYR A 167 -13.30 -1.21 -4.15
N THR A 168 -13.26 -0.10 -3.41
CA THR A 168 -13.86 -0.02 -2.07
C THR A 168 -15.39 0.01 -2.09
N ARG A 169 -15.99 0.35 -3.24
CA ARG A 169 -17.43 0.61 -3.40
C ARG A 169 -18.16 -0.49 -4.17
N ILE A 170 -17.44 -1.47 -4.70
CA ILE A 170 -18.06 -2.56 -5.46
C ILE A 170 -18.88 -3.48 -4.55
N ASP A 171 -19.96 -4.01 -5.09
CA ASP A 171 -20.82 -5.02 -4.50
C ASP A 171 -20.59 -6.44 -5.09
N GLN A 172 -19.82 -6.52 -6.17
CA GLN A 172 -19.37 -7.78 -6.76
C GLN A 172 -18.11 -8.34 -6.06
N CYS A 173 -17.76 -9.59 -6.39
CA CYS A 173 -16.57 -10.24 -5.84
C CYS A 173 -15.31 -9.40 -6.03
N ARG A 174 -14.62 -9.07 -4.92
CA ARG A 174 -13.40 -8.24 -4.90
C ARG A 174 -12.25 -8.89 -5.64
N ARG A 175 -12.12 -10.20 -5.53
CA ARG A 175 -11.08 -10.95 -6.25
C ARG A 175 -11.31 -10.89 -7.76
N LYS A 176 -12.56 -11.02 -8.20
CA LYS A 176 -12.92 -10.90 -9.61
C LYS A 176 -12.52 -9.53 -10.15
N PHE A 177 -12.88 -8.46 -9.45
CA PHE A 177 -12.49 -7.09 -9.84
C PHE A 177 -10.99 -6.92 -10.03
N LEU A 178 -10.17 -7.46 -9.10
CA LEU A 178 -8.71 -7.37 -9.19
C LEU A 178 -8.17 -8.17 -10.37
N LEU A 179 -8.66 -9.40 -10.61
CA LEU A 179 -8.20 -10.24 -11.71
C LEU A 179 -8.59 -9.63 -13.08
N GLU A 180 -9.81 -9.13 -13.20
CA GLU A 180 -10.27 -8.43 -14.42
C GLU A 180 -9.44 -7.16 -14.71
N PHE A 181 -9.01 -6.45 -13.67
CA PHE A 181 -8.11 -5.31 -13.84
C PHE A 181 -6.78 -5.70 -14.52
N PHE A 182 -6.30 -6.93 -14.33
CA PHE A 182 -5.11 -7.48 -14.98
C PHE A 182 -5.41 -8.26 -16.27
N GLY A 183 -6.66 -8.26 -16.74
CA GLY A 183 -7.07 -8.95 -17.95
C GLY A 183 -7.26 -10.46 -17.78
N GLU A 184 -7.36 -10.93 -16.55
CA GLU A 184 -7.63 -12.33 -16.23
C GLU A 184 -9.14 -12.57 -16.07
N SER A 185 -9.64 -13.69 -16.59
CA SER A 185 -11.03 -14.14 -16.40
C SER A 185 -11.04 -15.23 -15.33
N PRO A 186 -11.43 -14.93 -14.09
CA PRO A 186 -11.38 -15.92 -13.03
C PRO A 186 -12.47 -16.98 -13.20
N ASN A 187 -12.07 -18.25 -13.13
CA ASN A 187 -12.96 -19.30 -12.69
C ASN A 187 -13.19 -19.08 -11.18
N GLN A 188 -14.40 -18.67 -10.80
CA GLN A 188 -14.68 -18.22 -9.44
C GLN A 188 -14.67 -19.37 -8.44
N PRO A 189 -13.87 -19.32 -7.38
CA PRO A 189 -14.24 -19.96 -6.12
C PRO A 189 -15.33 -19.09 -5.47
N ASN A 190 -16.44 -19.70 -5.06
CA ASN A 190 -17.41 -19.08 -4.18
C ASN A 190 -16.77 -18.76 -2.83
N GLU A 191 -17.26 -17.72 -2.15
CA GLU A 191 -16.84 -17.36 -0.78
C GLU A 191 -15.37 -16.94 -0.63
N CYS A 192 -14.89 -16.05 -1.50
CA CYS A 192 -13.49 -15.60 -1.45
C CYS A 192 -13.29 -14.18 -0.88
N CYS A 193 -14.33 -13.43 -0.66
CA CYS A 193 -14.27 -12.06 -0.13
C CYS A 193 -15.53 -11.68 0.67
N ASP A 194 -15.50 -10.50 1.27
CA ASP A 194 -16.59 -9.95 2.09
C ASP A 194 -17.91 -9.72 1.34
N ASN A 195 -17.87 -9.59 0.01
CA ASN A 195 -19.09 -9.41 -0.80
C ASN A 195 -19.80 -10.73 -1.16
N ASP A 196 -19.10 -11.85 -1.08
CA ASP A 196 -19.64 -13.16 -1.47
C ASP A 196 -19.53 -14.21 -0.35
N SER A 197 -19.05 -13.82 0.84
CA SER A 197 -18.88 -14.70 1.98
C SER A 197 -19.62 -14.17 3.21
N ASP A 198 -20.12 -15.09 4.01
CA ASP A 198 -20.54 -14.76 5.37
C ASP A 198 -19.32 -14.54 6.25
N LEU A 199 -19.04 -13.27 6.59
CA LEU A 199 -17.88 -12.88 7.41
C LEU A 199 -17.81 -13.61 8.75
N SER A 200 -18.93 -14.15 9.27
CA SER A 200 -18.95 -14.94 10.51
C SER A 200 -18.18 -16.26 10.37
N LYS A 201 -17.99 -16.76 9.16
CA LYS A 201 -17.24 -17.98 8.84
C LYS A 201 -15.73 -17.75 8.76
N ILE A 202 -15.28 -16.51 8.65
CA ILE A 202 -13.86 -16.17 8.61
C ILE A 202 -13.28 -16.30 10.03
N GLU A 203 -12.35 -17.23 10.25
CA GLU A 203 -11.81 -17.55 11.58
C GLU A 203 -11.27 -16.35 12.37
N CYS A 204 -10.75 -15.31 11.68
CA CYS A 204 -10.25 -14.10 12.34
C CYS A 204 -11.35 -13.22 12.97
N TYR A 205 -12.61 -13.35 12.53
CA TYR A 205 -13.74 -12.63 13.10
C TYR A 205 -14.34 -13.33 14.34
N ASN A 206 -13.87 -14.54 14.65
CA ASN A 206 -14.36 -15.29 15.79
C ASN A 206 -13.72 -14.78 17.10
N ARG A 207 -14.24 -13.64 17.62
CA ARG A 207 -13.76 -12.98 18.86
C ARG A 207 -13.63 -13.91 20.06
N LYS A 208 -14.27 -15.08 20.06
CA LYS A 208 -14.21 -16.05 21.17
C LYS A 208 -12.88 -16.84 21.21
N LYS A 209 -12.16 -16.99 20.09
CA LYS A 209 -10.86 -17.71 20.08
C LYS A 209 -9.67 -16.83 20.49
N VAL A 210 -9.74 -15.51 20.30
CA VAL A 210 -8.64 -14.59 20.65
C VAL A 210 -8.49 -14.38 22.18
N LYS A 211 -9.53 -14.66 22.99
CA LYS A 211 -9.49 -14.48 24.46
C LYS A 211 -8.92 -15.67 25.25
N ARG A 212 -8.45 -16.74 24.62
CA ARG A 212 -8.04 -17.96 25.32
C ARG A 212 -6.55 -18.35 25.15
N GLN A 213 -5.70 -17.45 24.73
CA GLN A 213 -4.24 -17.71 24.67
C GLN A 213 -3.44 -16.64 25.44
N PHE A 214 -3.93 -16.32 26.66
CA PHE A 214 -3.15 -15.60 27.67
C PHE A 214 -3.19 -16.39 28.97
#